data_5a7d9900f9043a64223453ca2b386b4a
#
_entry.id   5a7d9900f9043a64223453ca2b386b4a
#
_cell.length_a   1.000
_cell.length_b   1.000
_cell.length_c   1.000
_cell.angle_alpha   90.00
_cell.angle_beta   90.00
_cell.angle_gamma   90.00
#
_symmetry.space_group_name_H-M   'P 1'
#
loop_
_entity.id
_entity.type
_entity.pdbx_description
1 polymer ?
#
loop_
_entity_poly.entity_id
_entity_poly.type
_entity_poly.pdbx_seq_one_letter_code
_entity_poly.pdbx_strand_id
1 'polypeptide(L)'
;MVVLLCAAFAIQALSQTVFTHPWQGKRVAYFGDSITDPRNSGSKIKYWGYLADWLDIKPYVYGVSGRQWNDIPRQADKCYEEHGDSIDAIMIFIGTNDYNAGVPIGEWFTQKPEKVVAGIHEQKHPVDRLHRYPVMTDSTYRGRINIALNKVKRMYPTKQIILLTPIHRAGFYANDKNWQPTEDYTNQCGEYVDAYVQSVKQAGEIWALPVIDWGAMSGLYPLMDEHALYFKSAENDRLHPNDKGHERLARTLYYQLLTLPCTF
;
A
#
# COMPACT_ATOMS: atom_id res chain seq x y z
N MET A 1 12.87 73.02 -28.21
CA MET A 1 13.47 71.68 -28.35
C MET A 1 13.07 70.86 -27.13
N VAL A 2 12.02 70.06 -27.29
CA VAL A 2 11.42 69.23 -26.21
C VAL A 2 11.99 67.83 -26.37
N VAL A 3 12.77 67.39 -25.37
CA VAL A 3 13.28 66.01 -25.35
C VAL A 3 12.25 65.11 -24.66
N LEU A 4 11.62 64.23 -25.44
CA LEU A 4 10.79 63.16 -24.88
C LEU A 4 11.71 62.03 -24.34
N LEU A 5 11.71 61.85 -23.03
CA LEU A 5 12.25 60.65 -22.42
C LEU A 5 11.21 59.51 -22.53
N CYS A 6 11.44 58.51 -23.37
CA CYS A 6 10.72 57.26 -23.36
C CYS A 6 11.30 56.36 -22.26
N ALA A 7 10.59 56.21 -21.13
CA ALA A 7 10.88 55.21 -20.12
C ALA A 7 10.37 53.87 -20.59
N ALA A 8 11.26 52.96 -20.97
CA ALA A 8 10.95 51.56 -21.26
C ALA A 8 10.78 50.81 -19.94
N PHE A 9 9.55 50.51 -19.58
CA PHE A 9 9.25 49.54 -18.51
C PHE A 9 9.53 48.14 -19.01
N ALA A 10 10.64 47.56 -18.58
CA ALA A 10 10.88 46.12 -18.74
C ALA A 10 9.97 45.35 -17.77
N ILE A 11 8.91 44.77 -18.28
CA ILE A 11 8.09 43.81 -17.54
C ILE A 11 8.94 42.54 -17.41
N GLN A 12 9.59 42.36 -16.26
CA GLN A 12 10.14 41.06 -15.90
C GLN A 12 8.97 40.10 -15.69
N ALA A 13 8.73 39.24 -16.66
CA ALA A 13 7.86 38.10 -16.48
C ALA A 13 8.49 37.20 -15.40
N LEU A 14 7.97 37.27 -14.17
CA LEU A 14 8.25 36.27 -13.15
C LEU A 14 7.79 34.93 -13.68
N SER A 15 8.73 34.09 -14.09
CA SER A 15 8.49 32.69 -14.39
C SER A 15 7.97 32.05 -13.10
N GLN A 16 6.65 31.93 -12.95
CA GLN A 16 6.08 31.12 -11.91
C GLN A 16 6.52 29.67 -12.22
N THR A 17 7.39 29.12 -11.40
CA THR A 17 7.69 27.69 -11.39
C THR A 17 6.39 26.98 -11.02
N VAL A 18 5.72 26.44 -12.02
CA VAL A 18 4.51 25.62 -11.81
C VAL A 18 4.99 24.35 -11.10
N PHE A 19 4.59 24.18 -9.85
CA PHE A 19 4.86 22.95 -9.12
C PHE A 19 4.14 21.79 -9.81
N THR A 20 4.92 20.80 -10.27
CA THR A 20 4.38 19.57 -10.86
C THR A 20 4.51 18.44 -9.84
N HIS A 21 3.41 17.76 -9.56
CA HIS A 21 3.43 16.62 -8.65
C HIS A 21 4.34 15.51 -9.22
N PRO A 22 5.30 14.94 -8.44
CA PRO A 22 6.28 13.96 -8.96
C PRO A 22 5.65 12.72 -9.59
N TRP A 23 4.42 12.39 -9.21
CA TRP A 23 3.68 11.23 -9.70
C TRP A 23 2.81 11.53 -10.93
N GLN A 24 2.83 12.76 -11.44
CA GLN A 24 2.02 13.11 -12.60
C GLN A 24 2.44 12.30 -13.83
N GLY A 25 1.44 11.72 -14.52
CA GLY A 25 1.62 10.93 -15.74
C GLY A 25 2.27 9.56 -15.54
N LYS A 26 2.47 9.10 -14.29
CA LYS A 26 3.13 7.82 -14.03
C LYS A 26 2.22 6.62 -14.27
N ARG A 27 2.83 5.49 -14.63
CA ARG A 27 2.17 4.18 -14.83
C ARG A 27 2.28 3.40 -13.53
N VAL A 28 1.17 3.22 -12.85
CA VAL A 28 1.14 2.65 -11.50
C VAL A 28 0.33 1.37 -11.46
N ALA A 29 0.95 0.28 -11.02
CA ALA A 29 0.25 -0.97 -10.76
C ALA A 29 -0.33 -0.98 -9.34
N TYR A 30 -1.59 -1.40 -9.21
CA TYR A 30 -2.32 -1.48 -7.94
C TYR A 30 -2.66 -2.94 -7.66
N PHE A 31 -1.99 -3.50 -6.66
CA PHE A 31 -2.26 -4.85 -6.16
C PHE A 31 -3.12 -4.77 -4.90
N GLY A 32 -4.07 -5.68 -4.74
CA GLY A 32 -4.94 -5.61 -3.59
C GLY A 32 -6.10 -6.59 -3.61
N ASP A 33 -7.08 -6.26 -2.79
CA ASP A 33 -8.31 -7.03 -2.59
C ASP A 33 -9.55 -6.30 -3.13
N SER A 34 -10.73 -6.50 -2.47
CA SER A 34 -12.01 -5.92 -2.88
C SER A 34 -12.04 -4.39 -2.90
N ILE A 35 -11.26 -3.72 -2.04
CA ILE A 35 -11.24 -2.26 -1.99
C ILE A 35 -10.49 -1.69 -3.22
N THR A 36 -9.56 -2.48 -3.77
CA THR A 36 -8.82 -2.15 -5.00
C THR A 36 -9.53 -2.66 -6.27
N ASP A 37 -10.31 -3.74 -6.17
CA ASP A 37 -10.96 -4.42 -7.31
C ASP A 37 -11.92 -3.47 -8.06
N PRO A 38 -11.68 -3.18 -9.36
CA PRO A 38 -12.56 -2.32 -10.16
C PRO A 38 -13.98 -2.88 -10.30
N ARG A 39 -14.16 -4.19 -10.12
CA ARG A 39 -15.47 -4.87 -10.24
C ARG A 39 -16.30 -4.79 -8.96
N ASN A 40 -15.72 -4.37 -7.84
CA ASN A 40 -16.48 -4.20 -6.60
C ASN A 40 -17.40 -2.99 -6.71
N SER A 41 -18.70 -3.22 -6.61
CA SER A 41 -19.77 -2.23 -6.84
C SER A 41 -20.02 -1.27 -5.67
N GLY A 42 -19.16 -1.26 -4.64
CA GLY A 42 -19.31 -0.39 -3.46
C GLY A 42 -19.11 1.10 -3.75
N SER A 43 -18.43 1.42 -4.84
CA SER A 43 -18.17 2.77 -5.32
C SER A 43 -18.10 2.81 -6.84
N LYS A 44 -18.40 3.96 -7.44
CA LYS A 44 -18.25 4.22 -8.89
C LYS A 44 -16.80 4.50 -9.25
N ILE A 45 -16.11 5.25 -8.38
CA ILE A 45 -14.69 5.61 -8.53
C ILE A 45 -13.91 5.08 -7.34
N LYS A 46 -12.82 4.37 -7.60
CA LYS A 46 -11.89 3.89 -6.58
C LYS A 46 -10.80 4.93 -6.32
N TYR A 47 -10.06 4.78 -5.20
CA TYR A 47 -8.97 5.68 -4.82
C TYR A 47 -7.93 5.88 -5.95
N TRP A 48 -7.61 4.83 -6.71
CA TRP A 48 -6.69 4.89 -7.84
C TRP A 48 -7.31 5.64 -9.05
N GLY A 49 -8.63 5.63 -9.20
CA GLY A 49 -9.34 6.41 -10.22
C GLY A 49 -9.27 7.91 -9.94
N TYR A 50 -9.47 8.33 -8.68
CA TYR A 50 -9.25 9.74 -8.29
C TYR A 50 -7.81 10.20 -8.54
N LEU A 51 -6.80 9.34 -8.26
CA LEU A 51 -5.41 9.68 -8.57
C LEU A 51 -5.15 9.76 -10.08
N ALA A 52 -5.82 8.91 -10.88
CA ALA A 52 -5.77 9.02 -12.34
C ALA A 52 -6.32 10.37 -12.81
N ASP A 53 -7.45 10.80 -12.28
CA ASP A 53 -8.07 12.07 -12.63
C ASP A 53 -7.23 13.29 -12.17
N TRP A 54 -6.66 13.24 -10.97
CA TRP A 54 -5.94 14.38 -10.38
C TRP A 54 -4.49 14.52 -10.86
N LEU A 55 -3.84 13.39 -11.17
CA LEU A 55 -2.41 13.31 -11.49
C LEU A 55 -2.11 12.74 -12.88
N ASP A 56 -3.13 12.49 -13.71
CA ASP A 56 -2.95 11.81 -15.00
C ASP A 56 -2.19 10.47 -14.87
N ILE A 57 -2.34 9.79 -13.73
CA ILE A 57 -1.76 8.47 -13.52
C ILE A 57 -2.46 7.47 -14.43
N LYS A 58 -1.68 6.57 -15.07
CA LYS A 58 -2.20 5.40 -15.79
C LYS A 58 -2.28 4.22 -14.83
N PRO A 59 -3.49 3.87 -14.31
CA PRO A 59 -3.63 2.79 -13.36
C PRO A 59 -3.68 1.42 -14.06
N TYR A 60 -2.88 0.47 -13.57
CA TYR A 60 -2.94 -0.96 -13.92
C TYR A 60 -3.43 -1.72 -12.69
N VAL A 61 -4.68 -2.17 -12.70
CA VAL A 61 -5.36 -2.62 -11.48
C VAL A 61 -5.53 -4.14 -11.49
N TYR A 62 -4.93 -4.82 -10.51
CA TYR A 62 -4.91 -6.28 -10.36
C TYR A 62 -5.63 -6.77 -9.10
N GLY A 63 -6.15 -5.86 -8.29
CA GLY A 63 -6.92 -6.19 -7.09
C GLY A 63 -8.11 -7.09 -7.41
N VAL A 64 -8.34 -8.08 -6.54
CA VAL A 64 -9.46 -9.05 -6.68
C VAL A 64 -10.13 -9.22 -5.33
N SER A 65 -11.46 -9.12 -5.31
CA SER A 65 -12.28 -9.27 -4.09
C SER A 65 -11.97 -10.57 -3.34
N GLY A 66 -11.83 -10.46 -2.02
CA GLY A 66 -11.59 -11.61 -1.12
C GLY A 66 -10.13 -12.10 -1.08
N ARG A 67 -9.22 -11.49 -1.85
CA ARG A 67 -7.82 -11.95 -1.89
C ARG A 67 -7.03 -11.51 -0.67
N GLN A 68 -6.01 -12.29 -0.36
CA GLN A 68 -5.09 -12.20 0.77
C GLN A 68 -3.66 -12.01 0.28
N TRP A 69 -2.69 -11.80 1.16
CA TRP A 69 -1.28 -11.60 0.80
C TRP A 69 -0.69 -12.68 -0.10
N ASN A 70 -1.16 -13.91 0.04
CA ASN A 70 -0.70 -15.03 -0.81
C ASN A 70 -1.11 -14.91 -2.29
N ASP A 71 -2.01 -13.98 -2.63
CA ASP A 71 -2.39 -13.70 -4.02
C ASP A 71 -1.50 -12.64 -4.69
N ILE A 72 -0.74 -11.83 -3.93
CA ILE A 72 0.13 -10.79 -4.48
C ILE A 72 1.16 -11.35 -5.49
N PRO A 73 1.79 -12.52 -5.27
CA PRO A 73 2.67 -13.13 -6.28
C PRO A 73 2.01 -13.31 -7.64
N ARG A 74 0.75 -13.78 -7.66
CA ARG A 74 -0.03 -13.97 -8.90
C ARG A 74 -0.39 -12.63 -9.56
N GLN A 75 -0.77 -11.62 -8.76
CA GLN A 75 -1.06 -10.27 -9.28
C GLN A 75 0.19 -9.66 -9.92
N ALA A 76 1.37 -9.87 -9.32
CA ALA A 76 2.64 -9.42 -9.87
C ALA A 76 3.02 -10.14 -11.17
N ASP A 77 2.81 -11.48 -11.25
CA ASP A 77 3.03 -12.23 -12.48
C ASP A 77 2.18 -11.68 -13.62
N LYS A 78 0.88 -11.51 -13.37
CA LYS A 78 -0.05 -10.99 -14.37
C LYS A 78 0.34 -9.58 -14.83
N CYS A 79 0.73 -8.70 -13.91
CA CYS A 79 1.21 -7.37 -14.26
C CYS A 79 2.47 -7.43 -15.15
N TYR A 80 3.39 -8.32 -14.83
CA TYR A 80 4.61 -8.49 -15.62
C TYR A 80 4.34 -9.09 -17.01
N GLU A 81 3.43 -10.06 -17.11
CA GLU A 81 2.99 -10.63 -18.39
C GLU A 81 2.38 -9.58 -19.33
N GLU A 82 1.60 -8.64 -18.76
CA GLU A 82 0.89 -7.61 -19.55
C GLU A 82 1.76 -6.37 -19.85
N HIS A 83 2.68 -5.99 -18.98
CA HIS A 83 3.39 -4.71 -19.05
C HIS A 83 4.92 -4.83 -18.95
N GLY A 84 5.43 -6.00 -18.58
CA GLY A 84 6.87 -6.19 -18.39
C GLY A 84 7.45 -5.16 -17.40
N ASP A 85 8.50 -4.49 -17.83
CA ASP A 85 9.20 -3.43 -17.08
C ASP A 85 8.66 -2.02 -17.36
N SER A 86 7.56 -1.89 -18.09
CA SER A 86 7.03 -0.59 -18.52
C SER A 86 6.19 0.15 -17.48
N ILE A 87 6.11 -0.32 -16.23
CA ILE A 87 5.50 0.38 -15.11
C ILE A 87 6.53 1.27 -14.38
N ASP A 88 6.07 2.29 -13.68
CA ASP A 88 6.92 3.19 -12.91
C ASP A 88 6.87 2.87 -11.41
N ALA A 89 5.70 2.46 -10.91
CA ALA A 89 5.51 2.14 -9.50
C ALA A 89 4.48 1.04 -9.25
N ILE A 90 4.51 0.48 -8.04
CA ILE A 90 3.57 -0.52 -7.52
C ILE A 90 3.05 -0.05 -6.16
N MET A 91 1.74 -0.08 -5.96
CA MET A 91 1.10 0.11 -4.66
C MET A 91 0.41 -1.18 -4.23
N ILE A 92 0.67 -1.64 -3.01
CA ILE A 92 0.11 -2.88 -2.47
C ILE A 92 -0.80 -2.54 -1.28
N PHE A 93 -2.10 -2.80 -1.43
CA PHE A 93 -3.11 -2.57 -0.41
C PHE A 93 -3.91 -3.85 -0.15
N ILE A 94 -3.57 -4.58 0.90
CA ILE A 94 -4.16 -5.90 1.21
C ILE A 94 -3.92 -6.25 2.69
N GLY A 95 -4.70 -7.20 3.23
CA GLY A 95 -4.50 -7.74 4.59
C GLY A 95 -5.77 -7.88 5.41
N THR A 96 -6.84 -7.13 5.09
CA THR A 96 -8.11 -7.24 5.80
C THR A 96 -8.74 -8.64 5.70
N ASN A 97 -8.54 -9.34 4.57
CA ASN A 97 -9.04 -10.69 4.38
C ASN A 97 -8.18 -11.75 5.08
N ASP A 98 -6.87 -11.48 5.28
CA ASP A 98 -6.03 -12.35 6.11
C ASP A 98 -6.47 -12.30 7.57
N TYR A 99 -6.77 -11.09 8.11
CA TYR A 99 -7.37 -10.93 9.44
C TYR A 99 -8.70 -11.69 9.54
N ASN A 100 -9.61 -11.47 8.60
CA ASN A 100 -10.94 -12.09 8.63
C ASN A 100 -10.88 -13.61 8.52
N ALA A 101 -9.90 -14.16 7.80
CA ALA A 101 -9.68 -15.60 7.67
C ALA A 101 -8.92 -16.20 8.86
N GLY A 102 -8.56 -15.42 9.87
CA GLY A 102 -7.79 -15.89 11.03
C GLY A 102 -6.43 -16.45 10.64
N VAL A 103 -5.74 -15.83 9.69
CA VAL A 103 -4.38 -16.24 9.32
C VAL A 103 -3.42 -15.89 10.46
N PRO A 104 -2.73 -16.86 11.08
CA PRO A 104 -1.81 -16.57 12.18
C PRO A 104 -0.71 -15.58 11.78
N ILE A 105 -0.33 -14.68 12.68
CA ILE A 105 0.69 -13.65 12.39
C ILE A 105 2.04 -14.29 12.04
N GLY A 106 2.53 -15.24 12.82
CA GLY A 106 3.82 -15.91 12.60
C GLY A 106 5.03 -15.02 12.87
N GLU A 107 6.21 -15.54 12.52
CA GLU A 107 7.49 -14.87 12.71
C GLU A 107 8.05 -14.35 11.38
N TRP A 108 8.86 -13.28 11.46
CA TRP A 108 9.55 -12.74 10.28
C TRP A 108 10.75 -13.57 9.86
N PHE A 109 11.48 -14.13 10.87
CA PHE A 109 12.74 -14.80 10.65
C PHE A 109 12.85 -16.05 11.53
N THR A 110 13.55 -17.05 11.01
CA THR A 110 14.22 -18.07 11.81
C THR A 110 15.70 -17.70 11.96
N GLN A 111 16.36 -18.25 13.00
CA GLN A 111 17.77 -17.99 13.26
C GLN A 111 18.53 -19.31 13.40
N LYS A 112 19.77 -19.34 12.86
CA LYS A 112 20.69 -20.49 12.98
C LYS A 112 22.09 -19.97 13.26
N PRO A 113 22.89 -20.67 14.13
CA PRO A 113 24.32 -20.42 14.25
C PRO A 113 25.04 -20.83 12.96
N GLU A 114 25.86 -19.97 12.42
CA GLU A 114 26.66 -20.23 11.21
C GLU A 114 28.03 -19.59 11.31
N LYS A 115 29.01 -20.22 10.66
CA LYS A 115 30.36 -19.65 10.52
C LYS A 115 30.36 -18.59 9.43
N VAL A 116 30.84 -17.41 9.79
CA VAL A 116 31.05 -16.29 8.85
C VAL A 116 32.45 -15.73 9.04
N VAL A 117 33.08 -15.33 7.94
CA VAL A 117 34.40 -14.67 8.00
C VAL A 117 34.20 -13.23 8.44
N ALA A 118 34.85 -12.84 9.54
CA ALA A 118 34.83 -11.50 10.08
C ALA A 118 36.23 -11.09 10.58
N GLY A 119 36.49 -9.78 10.72
CA GLY A 119 37.69 -9.19 11.29
C GLY A 119 37.75 -7.70 10.96
N ILE A 120 37.97 -6.89 12.01
CA ILE A 120 38.22 -5.44 11.90
C ILE A 120 39.53 -5.20 12.68
N HIS A 121 40.52 -4.58 12.09
CA HIS A 121 41.84 -4.32 12.66
C HIS A 121 42.67 -5.58 12.97
N GLU A 122 42.22 -6.76 12.53
CA GLU A 122 42.88 -8.04 12.70
C GLU A 122 42.73 -8.90 11.42
N GLN A 123 43.44 -10.05 11.40
CA GLN A 123 43.26 -10.96 10.27
C GLN A 123 41.86 -11.54 10.23
N LYS A 124 41.29 -11.63 9.03
CA LYS A 124 39.99 -12.25 8.82
C LYS A 124 40.02 -13.71 9.22
N HIS A 125 39.12 -14.12 10.08
CA HIS A 125 38.97 -15.50 10.54
C HIS A 125 37.50 -15.92 10.66
N PRO A 126 37.18 -17.21 10.62
CA PRO A 126 35.82 -17.69 10.83
C PRO A 126 35.37 -17.49 12.28
N VAL A 127 34.17 -16.94 12.47
CA VAL A 127 33.51 -16.77 13.76
C VAL A 127 32.09 -17.30 13.70
N ASP A 128 31.55 -17.77 14.82
CA ASP A 128 30.17 -18.20 14.91
C ASP A 128 29.26 -16.97 15.12
N ARG A 129 28.20 -16.85 14.33
CA ARG A 129 27.18 -15.81 14.44
C ARG A 129 25.79 -16.39 14.19
N LEU A 130 24.77 -15.76 14.78
CA LEU A 130 23.38 -16.07 14.42
C LEU A 130 23.05 -15.43 13.06
N HIS A 131 22.65 -16.26 12.12
CA HIS A 131 22.16 -15.84 10.81
C HIS A 131 20.63 -15.89 10.78
N ARG A 132 20.00 -14.82 10.30
CA ARG A 132 18.54 -14.73 10.13
C ARG A 132 18.13 -15.15 8.73
N TYR A 133 17.12 -16.00 8.65
CA TYR A 133 16.48 -16.41 7.39
C TYR A 133 15.03 -15.97 7.39
N PRO A 134 14.54 -15.25 6.35
CA PRO A 134 13.13 -14.93 6.23
C PRO A 134 12.27 -16.20 6.27
N VAL A 135 11.20 -16.18 7.05
CA VAL A 135 10.20 -17.25 7.04
C VAL A 135 9.39 -17.15 5.74
N MET A 136 9.54 -18.14 4.87
CA MET A 136 8.88 -18.20 3.55
C MET A 136 7.80 -19.28 3.59
N THR A 137 6.65 -18.98 4.23
CA THR A 137 5.53 -19.90 4.34
C THR A 137 4.21 -19.22 4.02
N ASP A 138 3.29 -19.95 3.39
CA ASP A 138 1.93 -19.48 3.11
C ASP A 138 0.97 -19.64 4.31
N SER A 139 1.41 -20.31 5.35
CA SER A 139 0.58 -20.62 6.53
C SER A 139 0.48 -19.47 7.52
N THR A 140 1.33 -18.43 7.43
CA THR A 140 1.33 -17.29 8.34
C THR A 140 1.36 -15.97 7.60
N TYR A 141 0.80 -14.93 8.21
CA TYR A 141 0.68 -13.61 7.60
C TYR A 141 2.03 -13.00 7.21
N ARG A 142 3.00 -13.00 8.15
CA ARG A 142 4.36 -12.50 7.89
C ARG A 142 5.11 -13.34 6.85
N GLY A 143 4.88 -14.66 6.86
CA GLY A 143 5.44 -15.56 5.85
C GLY A 143 4.92 -15.26 4.45
N ARG A 144 3.61 -15.01 4.29
CA ARG A 144 2.98 -14.56 3.04
C ARG A 144 3.55 -13.24 2.55
N ILE A 145 3.70 -12.27 3.47
CA ILE A 145 4.33 -10.97 3.15
C ILE A 145 5.75 -11.17 2.64
N ASN A 146 6.55 -12.00 3.32
CA ASN A 146 7.92 -12.31 2.89
C ASN A 146 7.96 -12.91 1.48
N ILE A 147 7.11 -13.90 1.18
CA ILE A 147 7.00 -14.50 -0.16
C ILE A 147 6.65 -13.44 -1.20
N ALA A 148 5.62 -12.63 -0.92
CA ALA A 148 5.13 -11.61 -1.83
C ALA A 148 6.19 -10.55 -2.14
N LEU A 149 6.79 -9.96 -1.10
CA LEU A 149 7.74 -8.88 -1.25
C LEU A 149 9.08 -9.35 -1.85
N ASN A 150 9.54 -10.56 -1.50
CA ASN A 150 10.70 -11.16 -2.15
C ASN A 150 10.46 -11.29 -3.66
N LYS A 151 9.28 -11.75 -4.08
CA LYS A 151 8.94 -11.89 -5.50
C LYS A 151 8.84 -10.54 -6.19
N VAL A 152 8.05 -9.62 -5.66
CA VAL A 152 7.83 -8.29 -6.26
C VAL A 152 9.14 -7.53 -6.42
N LYS A 153 10.00 -7.50 -5.37
CA LYS A 153 11.30 -6.81 -5.45
C LYS A 153 12.28 -7.46 -6.45
N ARG A 154 12.22 -8.78 -6.63
CA ARG A 154 13.04 -9.47 -7.67
C ARG A 154 12.54 -9.20 -9.07
N MET A 155 11.23 -9.12 -9.27
CA MET A 155 10.64 -8.82 -10.59
C MET A 155 10.80 -7.35 -10.98
N TYR A 156 10.75 -6.45 -10.00
CA TYR A 156 10.78 -5.01 -10.21
C TYR A 156 11.87 -4.32 -9.37
N PRO A 157 13.14 -4.65 -9.59
CA PRO A 157 14.25 -4.25 -8.71
C PRO A 157 14.52 -2.73 -8.70
N THR A 158 14.08 -2.01 -9.74
CA THR A 158 14.29 -0.58 -9.92
C THR A 158 13.03 0.26 -9.77
N LYS A 159 11.87 -0.38 -9.53
CA LYS A 159 10.59 0.34 -9.46
C LYS A 159 10.26 0.77 -8.05
N GLN A 160 9.54 1.88 -7.94
CA GLN A 160 9.00 2.33 -6.66
C GLN A 160 7.92 1.36 -6.19
N ILE A 161 8.08 0.77 -5.00
CA ILE A 161 7.08 -0.09 -4.37
C ILE A 161 6.64 0.59 -3.08
N ILE A 162 5.33 0.74 -2.88
CA ILE A 162 4.74 1.36 -1.68
C ILE A 162 3.75 0.38 -1.05
N LEU A 163 3.84 0.19 0.25
CA LEU A 163 2.88 -0.55 1.04
C LEU A 163 1.84 0.39 1.62
N LEU A 164 0.58 -0.03 1.59
CA LEU A 164 -0.53 0.68 2.21
C LEU A 164 -1.08 -0.21 3.32
N THR A 165 -1.18 0.31 4.55
CA THR A 165 -1.76 -0.47 5.65
C THR A 165 -3.25 -0.69 5.43
N PRO A 166 -3.83 -1.81 5.92
CA PRO A 166 -5.28 -1.93 6.03
C PRO A 166 -5.89 -0.72 6.74
N ILE A 167 -7.05 -0.27 6.26
CA ILE A 167 -7.85 0.77 6.92
C ILE A 167 -8.67 0.15 8.06
N HIS A 168 -9.15 1.01 8.97
CA HIS A 168 -10.15 0.60 9.95
C HIS A 168 -11.39 0.02 9.28
N ARG A 169 -12.00 -0.97 9.93
CA ARG A 169 -13.16 -1.70 9.42
C ARG A 169 -14.21 -1.91 10.51
N ALA A 170 -15.47 -1.84 10.15
CA ALA A 170 -16.55 -2.33 10.99
C ALA A 170 -17.24 -3.53 10.35
N GLY A 171 -18.44 -3.86 10.77
CA GLY A 171 -19.14 -5.05 10.35
C GLY A 171 -19.42 -5.11 8.84
N PHE A 172 -19.38 -6.32 8.31
CA PHE A 172 -19.76 -6.63 6.94
C PHE A 172 -20.66 -7.85 6.92
N TYR A 173 -21.82 -7.70 6.31
CA TYR A 173 -22.79 -8.76 6.10
C TYR A 173 -23.19 -8.84 4.64
N ALA A 174 -22.74 -9.89 3.95
CA ALA A 174 -23.13 -10.15 2.57
C ALA A 174 -24.32 -11.11 2.48
N ASN A 175 -24.31 -12.15 3.31
CA ASN A 175 -25.34 -13.20 3.43
C ASN A 175 -24.99 -14.10 4.62
N ASP A 176 -25.82 -15.10 4.92
CA ASP A 176 -25.68 -16.00 6.08
C ASP A 176 -24.35 -16.79 6.13
N LYS A 177 -23.61 -16.85 5.01
CA LYS A 177 -22.30 -17.51 4.93
C LYS A 177 -21.11 -16.57 5.00
N ASN A 178 -21.35 -15.25 4.99
CA ASN A 178 -20.29 -14.26 5.03
C ASN A 178 -20.71 -13.08 5.91
N TRP A 179 -20.52 -13.29 7.19
CA TRP A 179 -20.72 -12.32 8.25
C TRP A 179 -19.38 -12.03 8.92
N GLN A 180 -18.91 -10.82 8.86
CA GLN A 180 -17.63 -10.39 9.43
C GLN A 180 -17.90 -9.37 10.55
N PRO A 181 -17.45 -9.64 11.78
CA PRO A 181 -17.63 -8.73 12.90
C PRO A 181 -16.79 -7.45 12.73
N THR A 182 -17.01 -6.50 13.63
CA THR A 182 -16.21 -5.28 13.74
C THR A 182 -14.78 -5.60 14.23
N GLU A 183 -13.83 -4.71 13.99
CA GLU A 183 -12.40 -4.90 14.29
C GLU A 183 -12.06 -4.92 15.77
N ASP A 184 -12.98 -4.48 16.64
CA ASP A 184 -12.87 -4.56 18.10
C ASP A 184 -13.10 -5.97 18.66
N TYR A 185 -13.42 -6.94 17.79
CA TYR A 185 -13.37 -8.37 18.11
C TYR A 185 -12.08 -8.99 17.59
N THR A 186 -11.53 -9.94 18.35
CA THR A 186 -10.45 -10.78 17.84
C THR A 186 -10.94 -11.72 16.75
N ASN A 187 -10.05 -12.08 15.85
CA ASN A 187 -10.31 -13.13 14.88
C ASN A 187 -10.18 -14.56 15.49
N GLN A 188 -10.29 -15.58 14.67
CA GLN A 188 -10.20 -16.98 15.09
C GLN A 188 -8.85 -17.40 15.69
N CYS A 189 -7.77 -16.61 15.44
CA CYS A 189 -6.45 -16.81 16.04
C CYS A 189 -6.27 -16.03 17.33
N GLY A 190 -7.29 -15.28 17.80
CA GLY A 190 -7.18 -14.43 18.98
C GLY A 190 -6.49 -13.09 18.73
N GLU A 191 -6.29 -12.69 17.47
CA GLU A 191 -5.61 -11.45 17.09
C GLU A 191 -6.58 -10.35 16.68
N TYR A 192 -6.30 -9.12 17.08
CA TYR A 192 -6.97 -7.92 16.55
C TYR A 192 -6.38 -7.49 15.20
N VAL A 193 -7.13 -6.69 14.45
CA VAL A 193 -6.67 -6.15 13.15
C VAL A 193 -5.35 -5.39 13.27
N ASP A 194 -5.10 -4.78 14.43
CA ASP A 194 -3.87 -4.04 14.76
C ASP A 194 -2.59 -4.87 14.50
N ALA A 195 -2.60 -6.16 14.82
CA ALA A 195 -1.45 -7.04 14.61
C ALA A 195 -1.10 -7.18 13.11
N TYR A 196 -2.13 -7.18 12.26
CA TYR A 196 -1.97 -7.21 10.80
C TYR A 196 -1.48 -5.87 10.26
N VAL A 197 -2.03 -4.75 10.72
CA VAL A 197 -1.55 -3.40 10.40
C VAL A 197 -0.09 -3.23 10.78
N GLN A 198 0.28 -3.59 12.02
CA GLN A 198 1.67 -3.49 12.50
C GLN A 198 2.62 -4.38 11.68
N SER A 199 2.19 -5.55 11.24
CA SER A 199 2.99 -6.40 10.38
C SER A 199 3.29 -5.75 9.02
N VAL A 200 2.33 -5.02 8.40
CA VAL A 200 2.59 -4.27 7.17
C VAL A 200 3.60 -3.13 7.41
N LYS A 201 3.50 -2.43 8.54
CA LYS A 201 4.48 -1.38 8.92
C LYS A 201 5.89 -1.97 9.10
N GLN A 202 6.00 -3.06 9.83
CA GLN A 202 7.27 -3.79 10.02
C GLN A 202 7.84 -4.32 8.69
N ALA A 203 6.98 -4.75 7.75
CA ALA A 203 7.41 -5.18 6.43
C ALA A 203 8.14 -4.06 5.68
N GLY A 204 7.68 -2.81 5.82
CA GLY A 204 8.38 -1.65 5.24
C GLY A 204 9.81 -1.52 5.75
N GLU A 205 10.01 -1.66 7.07
CA GLU A 205 11.35 -1.61 7.69
C GLU A 205 12.24 -2.78 7.24
N ILE A 206 11.69 -4.00 7.23
CA ILE A 206 12.44 -5.24 6.90
C ILE A 206 12.85 -5.25 5.42
N TRP A 207 11.94 -4.82 4.54
CA TRP A 207 12.13 -4.90 3.09
C TRP A 207 12.61 -3.59 2.46
N ALA A 208 12.88 -2.54 3.28
CA ALA A 208 13.25 -1.20 2.85
C ALA A 208 12.25 -0.64 1.81
N LEU A 209 10.98 -0.57 2.21
CA LEU A 209 9.89 -0.05 1.40
C LEU A 209 9.16 1.06 2.16
N PRO A 210 8.78 2.17 1.49
CA PRO A 210 7.88 3.16 2.08
C PRO A 210 6.53 2.52 2.44
N VAL A 211 5.98 2.96 3.58
CA VAL A 211 4.66 2.57 4.04
C VAL A 211 3.82 3.82 4.24
N ILE A 212 2.63 3.87 3.65
CA ILE A 212 1.61 4.86 3.96
C ILE A 212 0.59 4.20 4.91
N ASP A 213 0.55 4.69 6.14
CA ASP A 213 -0.35 4.18 7.17
C ASP A 213 -1.77 4.73 6.99
N TRP A 214 -2.53 4.10 6.10
CA TRP A 214 -3.92 4.48 5.85
C TRP A 214 -4.83 4.24 7.05
N GLY A 215 -4.55 3.23 7.87
CA GLY A 215 -5.27 3.03 9.12
C GLY A 215 -5.26 4.29 9.97
N ALA A 216 -4.07 4.86 10.20
CA ALA A 216 -3.91 6.05 11.02
C ALA A 216 -4.28 7.37 10.30
N MET A 217 -3.97 7.49 8.98
CA MET A 217 -3.99 8.78 8.29
C MET A 217 -5.23 9.04 7.45
N SER A 218 -6.01 8.03 7.08
CA SER A 218 -7.21 8.23 6.25
C SER A 218 -8.31 9.00 6.97
N GLY A 219 -8.32 8.96 8.31
CA GLY A 219 -9.40 9.51 9.14
C GLY A 219 -10.72 8.78 8.94
N LEU A 220 -10.73 7.58 8.36
CA LEU A 220 -11.89 6.70 8.27
C LEU A 220 -11.96 5.85 9.54
N TYR A 221 -13.03 6.01 10.33
CA TYR A 221 -13.20 5.25 11.56
C TYR A 221 -14.64 4.69 11.65
N PRO A 222 -14.92 3.57 10.95
CA PRO A 222 -16.28 3.07 10.75
C PRO A 222 -16.97 2.51 11.99
N LEU A 223 -16.29 2.40 13.12
CA LEU A 223 -16.89 2.06 14.41
C LEU A 223 -17.80 3.17 14.93
N MET A 224 -17.61 4.41 14.46
CA MET A 224 -18.50 5.54 14.76
C MET A 224 -19.59 5.65 13.69
N ASP A 225 -20.84 5.84 14.12
CA ASP A 225 -21.99 5.93 13.20
C ASP A 225 -21.89 7.14 12.27
N GLU A 226 -21.31 8.23 12.73
CA GLU A 226 -21.10 9.45 11.94
C GLU A 226 -20.16 9.20 10.74
N HIS A 227 -19.31 8.17 10.80
CA HIS A 227 -18.43 7.79 9.71
C HIS A 227 -19.05 6.79 8.72
N ALA A 228 -20.24 6.26 8.99
CA ALA A 228 -20.95 5.35 8.07
C ALA A 228 -21.16 5.97 6.68
N LEU A 229 -21.22 7.29 6.59
CA LEU A 229 -21.39 8.05 5.34
C LEU A 229 -20.23 7.84 4.31
N TYR A 230 -19.10 7.29 4.74
CA TYR A 230 -17.93 6.97 3.90
C TYR A 230 -17.93 5.53 3.41
N PHE A 231 -18.88 4.71 3.82
CA PHE A 231 -18.93 3.29 3.54
C PHE A 231 -20.15 2.92 2.69
N LYS A 232 -20.12 1.73 2.12
CA LYS A 232 -21.11 1.25 1.14
C LYS A 232 -22.51 1.18 1.75
N SER A 233 -22.63 0.74 2.99
CA SER A 233 -23.91 0.69 3.73
C SER A 233 -23.67 0.91 5.21
N ALA A 234 -24.48 1.78 5.80
CA ALA A 234 -24.44 2.04 7.24
C ALA A 234 -24.79 0.81 8.07
N GLU A 235 -25.68 -0.03 7.57
CA GLU A 235 -26.20 -1.20 8.30
C GLU A 235 -25.40 -2.48 8.00
N ASN A 236 -24.98 -2.67 6.73
CA ASN A 236 -24.55 -3.99 6.27
C ASN A 236 -23.11 -4.03 5.76
N ASP A 237 -22.48 -2.88 5.48
CA ASP A 237 -21.14 -2.87 4.87
C ASP A 237 -20.37 -1.60 5.25
N ARG A 238 -19.73 -1.64 6.41
CA ARG A 238 -18.77 -0.64 6.85
C ARG A 238 -17.31 -1.15 6.70
N LEU A 239 -17.10 -2.12 5.82
CA LEU A 239 -15.80 -2.60 5.39
C LEU A 239 -15.36 -1.93 4.09
N HIS A 240 -16.28 -1.81 3.13
CA HIS A 240 -15.96 -1.28 1.81
C HIS A 240 -16.28 0.23 1.74
N PRO A 241 -15.28 1.10 1.46
CA PRO A 241 -15.53 2.51 1.23
C PRO A 241 -16.44 2.73 0.02
N ASN A 242 -17.32 3.75 0.09
CA ASN A 242 -18.06 4.28 -1.05
C ASN A 242 -17.22 5.36 -1.78
N ASP A 243 -17.82 6.09 -2.74
CA ASP A 243 -17.11 7.14 -3.49
C ASP A 243 -16.44 8.16 -2.56
N LYS A 244 -17.13 8.64 -1.50
CA LYS A 244 -16.56 9.60 -0.54
C LYS A 244 -15.40 9.00 0.27
N GLY A 245 -15.51 7.73 0.66
CA GLY A 245 -14.44 7.01 1.35
C GLY A 245 -13.22 6.83 0.45
N HIS A 246 -13.43 6.43 -0.80
CA HIS A 246 -12.34 6.31 -1.78
C HIS A 246 -11.69 7.65 -2.14
N GLU A 247 -12.47 8.73 -2.25
CA GLU A 247 -11.92 10.07 -2.44
C GLU A 247 -11.01 10.46 -1.26
N ARG A 248 -11.43 10.17 -0.03
CA ARG A 248 -10.65 10.45 1.17
C ARG A 248 -9.33 9.66 1.20
N LEU A 249 -9.35 8.38 0.82
CA LEU A 249 -8.15 7.56 0.66
C LEU A 249 -7.21 8.14 -0.42
N ALA A 250 -7.75 8.51 -1.56
CA ALA A 250 -6.98 9.13 -2.65
C ALA A 250 -6.36 10.45 -2.22
N ARG A 251 -7.08 11.29 -1.49
CA ARG A 251 -6.58 12.57 -0.98
C ARG A 251 -5.42 12.36 0.01
N THR A 252 -5.50 11.35 0.87
CA THR A 252 -4.38 10.96 1.73
C THR A 252 -3.16 10.57 0.90
N LEU A 253 -3.33 9.72 -0.13
CA LEU A 253 -2.24 9.35 -1.03
C LEU A 253 -1.66 10.56 -1.74
N TYR A 254 -2.49 11.43 -2.30
CA TYR A 254 -2.04 12.62 -3.02
C TYR A 254 -1.01 13.43 -2.22
N TYR A 255 -1.28 13.68 -0.94
CA TYR A 255 -0.35 14.43 -0.09
C TYR A 255 0.82 13.58 0.41
N GLN A 256 0.61 12.31 0.74
CA GLN A 256 1.68 11.44 1.24
C GLN A 256 2.72 11.12 0.15
N LEU A 257 2.31 10.99 -1.10
CA LEU A 257 3.20 10.77 -2.23
C LEU A 257 4.18 11.93 -2.48
N LEU A 258 3.88 13.14 -2.00
CA LEU A 258 4.81 14.27 -2.03
C LEU A 258 5.97 14.14 -1.04
N THR A 259 5.78 13.38 0.04
CA THR A 259 6.76 13.24 1.13
C THR A 259 7.67 12.02 0.97
N LEU A 260 7.34 11.13 0.04
CA LEU A 260 8.12 9.92 -0.20
C LEU A 260 9.24 10.16 -1.21
N PRO A 261 10.40 9.46 -1.04
CA PRO A 261 11.42 9.49 -2.07
C PRO A 261 10.87 8.91 -3.37
N CYS A 262 11.08 9.63 -4.47
CA CYS A 262 10.76 9.17 -5.82
C CYS A 262 12.01 8.60 -6.48
N THR A 263 11.87 7.44 -7.14
CA THR A 263 12.95 6.77 -7.87
C THR A 263 12.85 6.99 -9.38
N PHE A 264 11.94 7.84 -9.83
CA PHE A 264 11.69 8.21 -11.23
C PHE A 264 11.64 9.73 -11.44
#